data_5aab1250e09dbf3b739d15442703d26b
#
_entry.id   5aab1250e09dbf3b739d15442703d26b
#
_cell.length_a   1.000
_cell.length_b   1.000
_cell.length_c   1.000
_cell.angle_alpha   90.00
_cell.angle_beta   90.00
_cell.angle_gamma   90.00
#
_symmetry.space_group_name_H-M   'P 1'
#
loop_
_entity.id
_entity.type
_entity.pdbx_description
1 polymer ?
#
loop_
_entity_poly.entity_id
_entity_poly.type
_entity_poly.pdbx_seq_one_letter_code
_entity_poly.pdbx_strand_id
1 'polypeptide(L)' 'MNPAPVKGHLDLLLLAVLADGPSHGYSVIEALRVRSGEAFDLPEGTVYPALHRLERAGLLASDWDDAQGRRRRTYRLT' A
#
# COMPACT_ATOMS: atom_id res chain seq x y z
N MET A 1 -12.14 -6.41 -24.46
CA MET A 1 -11.27 -6.64 -23.46
C MET A 1 -11.66 -5.93 -22.21
N ASN A 2 -11.49 -6.60 -21.21
CA ASN A 2 -11.85 -6.08 -19.99
C ASN A 2 -10.83 -5.20 -19.42
N PRO A 3 -11.11 -4.01 -19.21
CA PRO A 3 -10.17 -3.19 -18.53
C PRO A 3 -9.98 -3.78 -17.17
N ALA A 4 -8.88 -4.35 -17.00
CA ALA A 4 -8.55 -4.87 -15.73
C ALA A 4 -8.84 -3.81 -14.73
N PRO A 5 -9.59 -4.09 -13.76
CA PRO A 5 -9.87 -3.10 -12.78
C PRO A 5 -8.57 -2.61 -12.21
N VAL A 6 -8.43 -1.33 -12.17
CA VAL A 6 -7.32 -0.70 -11.50
C VAL A 6 -7.15 -1.30 -10.12
N LYS A 7 -8.26 -1.67 -9.52
CA LYS A 7 -8.30 -2.28 -8.22
C LYS A 7 -7.43 -3.55 -8.12
N GLY A 8 -7.53 -4.44 -9.11
CA GLY A 8 -6.74 -5.66 -9.09
C GLY A 8 -5.26 -5.38 -9.24
N HIS A 9 -4.90 -4.48 -10.14
CA HIS A 9 -3.51 -4.12 -10.33
C HIS A 9 -2.95 -3.40 -9.10
N LEU A 10 -3.76 -2.57 -8.48
CA LEU A 10 -3.33 -1.87 -7.30
C LEU A 10 -3.01 -2.85 -6.17
N ASP A 11 -3.87 -3.83 -5.95
CA ASP A 11 -3.65 -4.81 -4.90
C ASP A 11 -2.33 -5.55 -5.11
N LEU A 12 -2.06 -5.99 -6.33
CA LEU A 12 -0.81 -6.68 -6.64
C LEU A 12 0.40 -5.81 -6.41
N LEU A 13 0.31 -4.54 -6.79
CA LEU A 13 1.42 -3.63 -6.59
C LEU A 13 1.66 -3.32 -5.12
N LEU A 14 0.60 -3.20 -4.34
CA LEU A 14 0.75 -2.99 -2.90
C LEU A 14 1.45 -4.18 -2.26
N LEU A 15 1.05 -5.39 -2.63
CA LEU A 15 1.69 -6.57 -2.09
C LEU A 15 3.15 -6.64 -2.52
N ALA A 16 3.44 -6.27 -3.75
CA ALA A 16 4.82 -6.26 -4.24
C ALA A 16 5.69 -5.26 -3.50
N VAL A 17 5.15 -4.08 -3.21
CA VAL A 17 5.87 -3.07 -2.46
C VAL A 17 6.21 -3.61 -1.07
N LEU A 18 5.24 -4.23 -0.42
CA LEU A 18 5.43 -4.71 0.94
C LEU A 18 6.24 -6.01 1.00
N ALA A 19 6.43 -6.67 -0.14
CA ALA A 19 7.32 -7.82 -0.18
C ALA A 19 8.76 -7.43 0.08
N ASP A 20 9.12 -6.17 -0.14
CA ASP A 20 10.47 -5.69 0.14
C ASP A 20 10.69 -5.39 1.63
N GLY A 21 9.62 -5.40 2.41
CA GLY A 21 9.70 -5.13 3.84
C GLY A 21 8.57 -4.24 4.30
N PRO A 22 8.41 -4.13 5.61
CA PRO A 22 7.37 -3.26 6.18
C PRO A 22 7.57 -1.82 5.78
N SER A 23 6.46 -1.10 5.62
CA SER A 23 6.49 0.29 5.18
C SER A 23 5.33 1.07 5.74
N HIS A 24 5.56 2.35 6.00
CA HIS A 24 4.47 3.25 6.37
C HIS A 24 3.60 3.50 5.15
N GLY A 25 2.33 3.82 5.40
CA GLY A 25 1.39 4.07 4.30
C GLY A 25 1.88 5.12 3.32
N TYR A 26 2.47 6.20 3.83
CA TYR A 26 3.00 7.25 2.95
C TYR A 26 4.13 6.71 2.07
N SER A 27 5.01 5.90 2.64
CA SER A 27 6.11 5.30 1.86
C SER A 27 5.59 4.32 0.83
N VAL A 28 4.50 3.64 1.13
CA VAL A 28 3.87 2.75 0.18
C VAL A 28 3.37 3.53 -1.04
N ILE A 29 2.73 4.68 -0.80
CA ILE A 29 2.24 5.51 -1.88
C ILE A 29 3.38 5.96 -2.78
N GLU A 30 4.47 6.40 -2.18
CA GLU A 30 5.62 6.85 -2.92
C GLU A 30 6.25 5.70 -3.72
N ALA A 31 6.34 4.53 -3.12
CA ALA A 31 6.91 3.37 -3.80
C ALA A 31 6.06 2.94 -4.99
N LEU A 32 4.74 3.03 -4.85
CA LEU A 32 3.84 2.73 -5.96
C LEU A 32 4.11 3.65 -7.14
N ARG A 33 4.25 4.92 -6.86
CA ARG A 33 4.48 5.90 -7.91
C ARG A 33 5.78 5.60 -8.65
N VAL A 34 6.83 5.30 -7.90
CA VAL A 34 8.14 5.03 -8.48
C VAL A 34 8.14 3.71 -9.26
N ARG A 35 7.62 2.64 -8.65
CA ARG A 35 7.65 1.33 -9.29
C ARG A 35 6.82 1.25 -10.56
N SER A 36 5.77 2.03 -10.61
CA SER A 36 4.89 2.00 -11.78
C SER A 36 5.34 2.97 -12.87
N GLY A 37 6.47 3.62 -12.70
CA GLY A 37 6.91 4.64 -13.65
C GLY A 37 5.93 5.80 -13.67
N GLU A 38 5.36 6.09 -12.51
CA GLU A 38 4.38 7.14 -12.28
C GLU A 38 3.01 6.87 -12.89
N ALA A 39 2.78 5.65 -13.38
CA ALA A 39 1.46 5.28 -13.86
C ALA A 39 0.44 5.21 -12.74
N PHE A 40 0.90 4.88 -11.52
CA PHE A 40 0.03 4.84 -10.34
C PHE A 40 0.41 5.95 -9.38
N ASP A 41 0.12 7.17 -9.78
CA ASP A 41 0.29 8.32 -8.91
C ASP A 41 -1.06 8.55 -8.25
N LEU A 42 -1.37 7.73 -7.26
CA LEU A 42 -2.70 7.70 -6.67
C LEU A 42 -2.77 8.44 -5.35
N PRO A 43 -3.89 9.08 -5.08
CA PRO A 43 -4.03 9.82 -3.82
C PRO A 43 -4.26 8.88 -2.65
N GLU A 44 -4.06 9.41 -1.46
CA GLU A 44 -4.28 8.67 -0.22
C GLU A 44 -5.68 8.10 -0.14
N GLY A 45 -6.65 8.83 -0.65
CA GLY A 45 -8.04 8.38 -0.62
C GLY A 45 -8.29 7.12 -1.44
N THR A 46 -7.36 6.75 -2.29
CA THR A 46 -7.45 5.51 -3.06
C THR A 46 -6.59 4.41 -2.44
N VAL A 47 -5.40 4.76 -1.98
CA VAL A 47 -4.45 3.77 -1.50
C VAL A 47 -4.79 3.24 -0.12
N TYR A 48 -5.15 4.10 0.82
CA TYR A 48 -5.45 3.63 2.17
C TYR A 48 -6.64 2.69 2.24
N PRO A 49 -7.75 2.94 1.54
CA PRO A 49 -8.83 1.95 1.54
C PRO A 49 -8.40 0.60 0.98
N ALA A 50 -7.49 0.59 0.01
CA ALA A 50 -6.99 -0.66 -0.55
C ALA A 50 -6.13 -1.40 0.48
N LEU A 51 -5.29 -0.69 1.21
CA LEU A 51 -4.50 -1.30 2.27
C LEU A 51 -5.40 -1.90 3.35
N HIS A 52 -6.45 -1.18 3.73
CA HIS A 52 -7.39 -1.68 4.73
C HIS A 52 -8.12 -2.92 4.24
N ARG A 53 -8.48 -2.96 2.96
CA ARG A 53 -9.15 -4.11 2.38
C ARG A 53 -8.24 -5.33 2.40
N LEU A 54 -6.98 -5.16 2.06
CA LEU A 54 -6.01 -6.25 2.07
C LEU A 54 -5.74 -6.73 3.50
N GLU A 55 -5.71 -5.81 4.44
CA GLU A 55 -5.53 -6.17 5.82
C GLU A 55 -6.73 -6.97 6.33
N ARG A 56 -7.92 -6.55 5.96
CA ARG A 56 -9.13 -7.25 6.36
C ARG A 56 -9.19 -8.64 5.74
N ALA A 57 -8.60 -8.80 4.56
CA ALA A 57 -8.55 -10.09 3.90
C ALA A 57 -7.44 -10.99 4.46
N GLY A 58 -6.64 -10.50 5.40
CA GLY A 58 -5.60 -11.31 6.03
C GLY A 58 -4.30 -11.35 5.27
N LEU A 59 -4.15 -10.53 4.23
CA LEU A 59 -2.94 -10.50 3.44
C LEU A 59 -1.91 -9.52 3.97
N LEU A 60 -2.36 -8.54 4.72
CA LEU A 60 -1.50 -7.56 5.36
C LEU A 60 -1.81 -7.49 6.84
N ALA A 61 -0.84 -7.03 7.61
CA ALA A 61 -1.03 -6.67 9.00
C ALA A 61 -0.44 -5.29 9.20
N SER A 62 -0.85 -4.61 10.25
CA SER A 62 -0.32 -3.29 10.51
C SER A 62 -0.16 -3.06 12.01
N ASP A 63 0.76 -2.18 12.33
CA ASP A 63 1.01 -1.76 13.70
C ASP A 63 1.21 -0.26 13.73
N TRP A 64 0.84 0.35 14.83
CA TRP A 64 1.15 1.75 15.05
C TRP A 64 2.54 1.85 15.65
N ASP A 65 3.29 2.83 15.22
CA ASP A 65 4.56 3.12 15.88
C ASP A 65 4.70 4.63 16.02
N ASP A 66 5.59 5.04 16.92
CA ASP A 66 5.85 6.44 17.19
C ASP A 66 7.26 6.76 16.72
N ALA A 67 7.39 7.12 15.47
CA ALA A 67 8.67 7.47 14.91
C ALA A 67 8.78 8.99 14.85
N GLN A 68 9.85 9.51 15.39
CA GLN A 68 10.15 10.95 15.31
C GLN A 68 9.01 11.81 15.84
N GLY A 69 8.42 11.38 16.94
CA GLY A 69 7.33 12.14 17.56
C GLY A 69 6.02 12.09 16.82
N ARG A 70 5.94 11.26 15.79
CA ARG A 70 4.70 11.08 15.02
C ARG A 70 4.21 9.67 15.15
N ARG A 71 2.91 9.51 15.25
CA ARG A 71 2.30 8.22 15.25
C ARG A 71 2.03 7.80 13.83
N ARG A 72 2.59 6.66 13.40
CA ARG A 72 2.44 6.17 12.04
C ARG A 72 2.01 4.72 12.03
N ARG A 73 1.30 4.34 10.97
CA ARG A 73 0.89 2.97 10.79
C ARG A 73 1.83 2.31 9.80
N THR A 74 2.43 1.20 10.23
CA THR A 74 3.36 0.44 9.41
C THR A 74 2.67 -0.82 8.94
N TYR A 75 2.66 -1.05 7.65
CA TYR A 75 2.04 -2.22 7.03
C TYR A 75 3.08 -3.24 6.66
N ARG A 76 2.72 -4.51 6.73
CA ARG A 76 3.61 -5.60 6.35
C ARG A 76 2.80 -6.77 5.82
N LEU A 77 3.45 -7.64 5.05
CA LEU A 77 2.82 -8.88 4.61
C LEU A 77 2.63 -9.81 5.81
N THR A 78 1.59 -10.59 5.78
CA THR A 78 1.34 -11.58 6.84
C THR A 78 2.15 -12.85 6.62
#